data_bb4a2706f86f6d05edab1090834cfbbb
#
_entry.id   bb4a2706f86f6d05edab1090834cfbbb
#
_cell.length_a   1.000
_cell.length_b   1.000
_cell.length_c   1.000
_cell.angle_alpha   90.00
_cell.angle_beta   90.00
_cell.angle_gamma   90.00
#
_symmetry.space_group_name_H-M   'P 1'
#
loop_
_entity.id
_entity.type
_entity.pdbx_description
1 polymer ?
#
loop_
_entity_poly.entity_id
_entity_poly.type
_entity_poly.pdbx_seq_one_letter_code
_entity_poly.pdbx_strand_id
1 'polypeptide(L)'
;LLDYGFTATMEEELDKVAKGERVWNQLLDNFYQDFSGNLDTAKDPDKGMRLNEPANIDYNCPACSRQMQVRNGSTGVFLGCSGYALKPKERCKQTINLIRGEEVVDVDDEEGESKLLMERRKCPKCGSIMLSHLIDENKKLHVCSNNPDCDGHEIENGHFKIKGYDGPTLCLLYTSDA
;
A
#
# COMPACT_ATOMS: atom_id res chain seq x y z
N LEU A 1 13.58 15.05 9.02
CA LEU A 1 14.00 15.37 7.64
C LEU A 1 13.08 16.38 6.93
N LEU A 2 11.89 16.67 7.44
CA LEU A 2 10.94 17.66 6.90
C LEU A 2 10.79 18.88 7.82
N ASP A 3 11.76 19.11 8.70
CA ASP A 3 11.78 20.29 9.57
C ASP A 3 12.39 21.47 8.80
N TYR A 4 11.61 22.56 8.67
CA TYR A 4 12.06 23.81 8.04
C TYR A 4 13.31 24.37 8.73
N GLY A 5 13.44 24.20 10.04
CA GLY A 5 14.62 24.58 10.82
C GLY A 5 15.87 23.85 10.38
N PHE A 6 15.78 22.55 10.09
CA PHE A 6 16.90 21.75 9.59
C PHE A 6 17.40 22.26 8.23
N THR A 7 16.48 22.53 7.29
CA THR A 7 16.83 23.02 5.96
C THR A 7 17.53 24.36 6.03
N ALA A 8 17.00 25.30 6.80
CA ALA A 8 17.58 26.63 6.98
C ALA A 8 18.99 26.54 7.60
N THR A 9 19.17 25.73 8.65
CA THR A 9 20.49 25.53 9.26
C THR A 9 21.48 24.92 8.28
N MET A 10 21.05 23.96 7.46
CA MET A 10 21.92 23.34 6.46
C MET A 10 22.36 24.33 5.39
N GLU A 11 21.45 25.19 4.92
CA GLU A 11 21.78 26.26 3.96
C GLU A 11 22.78 27.25 4.53
N GLU A 12 22.62 27.70 5.79
CA GLU A 12 23.58 28.57 6.46
C GLU A 12 24.98 27.94 6.59
N GLU A 13 25.04 26.66 6.90
CA GLU A 13 26.30 25.94 7.01
C GLU A 13 27.00 25.75 5.66
N LEU A 14 26.23 25.53 4.59
CA LEU A 14 26.75 25.46 3.21
C LEU A 14 27.27 26.83 2.76
N ASP A 15 26.61 27.93 3.13
CA ASP A 15 27.09 29.28 2.86
C ASP A 15 28.44 29.56 3.54
N LYS A 16 28.64 29.09 4.77
CA LYS A 16 29.94 29.18 5.48
C LYS A 16 31.03 28.38 4.75
N VAL A 17 30.70 27.21 4.22
CA VAL A 17 31.63 26.44 3.39
C VAL A 17 31.99 27.19 2.10
N ALA A 18 31.00 27.80 1.43
CA ALA A 18 31.21 28.58 0.23
C ALA A 18 32.10 29.81 0.47
N LYS A 19 32.02 30.42 1.66
CA LYS A 19 32.89 31.54 2.09
C LYS A 19 34.28 31.10 2.57
N GLY A 20 34.56 29.79 2.66
CA GLY A 20 35.82 29.25 3.17
C GLY A 20 35.95 29.30 4.69
N GLU A 21 34.87 29.63 5.42
CA GLU A 21 34.84 29.71 6.89
C GLU A 21 34.74 28.35 7.56
N ARG A 22 34.30 27.32 6.82
CA ARG A 22 34.14 25.95 7.30
C ARG A 22 34.61 24.92 6.27
N VAL A 23 35.17 23.82 6.76
CA VAL A 23 35.62 22.70 5.89
C VAL A 23 34.42 21.79 5.62
N TRP A 24 34.16 21.50 4.35
CA TRP A 24 33.00 20.71 3.92
C TRP A 24 32.96 19.28 4.51
N ASN A 25 34.12 18.65 4.71
CA ASN A 25 34.22 17.31 5.31
C ASN A 25 33.66 17.28 6.73
N GLN A 26 33.93 18.31 7.55
CA GLN A 26 33.41 18.39 8.92
C GLN A 26 31.90 18.57 8.95
N LEU A 27 31.35 19.31 7.99
CA LEU A 27 29.88 19.46 7.84
C LEU A 27 29.24 18.12 7.48
N LEU A 28 29.84 17.38 6.56
CA LEU A 28 29.37 16.07 6.13
C LEU A 28 29.43 15.03 7.25
N ASP A 29 30.51 14.99 8.02
CA ASP A 29 30.69 14.07 9.14
C ASP A 29 29.64 14.32 10.23
N ASN A 30 29.38 15.58 10.58
CA ASN A 30 28.34 15.93 11.55
C ASN A 30 26.95 15.52 11.06
N PHE A 31 26.62 15.85 9.82
CA PHE A 31 25.35 15.43 9.20
C PHE A 31 25.20 13.91 9.21
N TYR A 32 26.25 13.19 8.84
CA TYR A 32 26.20 11.73 8.79
C TYR A 32 26.00 11.09 10.15
N GLN A 33 26.61 11.63 11.20
CA GLN A 33 26.42 11.15 12.58
C GLN A 33 24.98 11.36 13.04
N ASP A 34 24.41 12.54 12.83
CA ASP A 34 23.03 12.85 13.19
C ASP A 34 22.04 11.99 12.37
N PHE A 35 22.30 11.85 11.07
CA PHE A 35 21.50 11.01 10.18
C PHE A 35 21.54 9.54 10.60
N SER A 36 22.73 9.01 10.89
CA SER A 36 22.89 7.63 11.31
C SER A 36 22.20 7.34 12.65
N GLY A 37 22.28 8.26 13.61
CA GLY A 37 21.54 8.14 14.88
C GLY A 37 20.04 8.15 14.70
N ASN A 38 19.51 9.00 13.84
CA ASN A 38 18.08 9.03 13.49
C ASN A 38 17.66 7.75 12.74
N LEU A 39 18.50 7.24 11.85
CA LEU A 39 18.24 5.99 11.13
C LEU A 39 18.20 4.78 12.07
N ASP A 40 19.11 4.70 13.04
CA ASP A 40 19.13 3.62 14.03
C ASP A 40 17.91 3.70 14.95
N THR A 41 17.48 4.90 15.32
CA THR A 41 16.22 5.11 16.06
C THR A 41 15.01 4.68 15.22
N ALA A 42 15.01 4.97 13.92
CA ALA A 42 13.92 4.58 13.02
C ALA A 42 13.84 3.06 12.79
N LYS A 43 14.95 2.34 12.93
CA LYS A 43 15.02 0.87 12.86
C LYS A 43 14.60 0.16 14.15
N ASP A 44 14.53 0.89 15.26
CA ASP A 44 14.12 0.32 16.54
C ASP A 44 12.66 -0.17 16.47
N PRO A 45 12.37 -1.45 16.73
CA PRO A 45 11.02 -2.00 16.63
C PRO A 45 10.03 -1.37 17.61
N ASP A 46 10.52 -0.79 18.73
CA ASP A 46 9.67 -0.18 19.75
C ASP A 46 9.45 1.33 19.56
N LYS A 47 10.38 2.03 18.93
CA LYS A 47 10.39 3.50 18.80
C LYS A 47 10.41 3.99 17.36
N GLY A 48 10.78 3.12 16.43
CA GLY A 48 10.99 3.44 15.03
C GLY A 48 9.74 3.34 14.17
N MET A 49 9.95 3.44 12.87
CA MET A 49 8.92 3.19 11.87
C MET A 49 8.60 1.70 11.87
N ARG A 50 7.32 1.35 12.04
CA ARG A 50 6.88 -0.04 11.92
C ARG A 50 7.23 -0.57 10.53
N LEU A 51 7.70 -1.81 10.47
CA LEU A 51 7.89 -2.51 9.22
C LEU A 51 6.54 -2.59 8.51
N ASN A 52 6.50 -2.12 7.28
CA ASN A 52 5.31 -2.14 6.44
C ASN A 52 5.09 -3.56 5.92
N GLU A 53 4.74 -4.49 6.82
CA GLU A 53 4.46 -5.87 6.46
C GLU A 53 3.11 -5.95 5.75
N PRO A 54 3.06 -6.56 4.56
CA PRO A 54 1.82 -6.67 3.82
C PRO A 54 0.84 -7.60 4.55
N ALA A 55 -0.43 -7.17 4.70
CA ALA A 55 -1.46 -7.98 5.33
C ALA A 55 -1.80 -9.20 4.47
N ASN A 56 -1.78 -10.39 5.08
CA ASN A 56 -2.26 -11.62 4.46
C ASN A 56 -3.79 -11.60 4.41
N ILE A 57 -4.37 -12.03 3.31
CA ILE A 57 -5.81 -12.15 3.14
C ILE A 57 -6.20 -13.61 2.89
N ASP A 58 -7.46 -13.96 3.18
CA ASP A 58 -8.01 -15.30 2.97
C ASP A 58 -8.36 -15.56 1.50
N TYR A 59 -7.44 -15.21 0.61
CA TYR A 59 -7.53 -15.44 -0.81
C TYR A 59 -6.28 -16.15 -1.32
N ASN A 60 -6.47 -17.29 -1.99
CA ASN A 60 -5.38 -18.12 -2.47
C ASN A 60 -4.92 -17.71 -3.87
N CYS A 61 -3.62 -17.72 -4.07
CA CYS A 61 -2.99 -17.48 -5.36
C CYS A 61 -3.45 -18.52 -6.39
N PRO A 62 -3.96 -18.12 -7.55
CA PRO A 62 -4.42 -19.04 -8.59
C PRO A 62 -3.28 -19.86 -9.20
N ALA A 63 -2.04 -19.39 -9.11
CA ALA A 63 -0.88 -20.06 -9.70
C ALA A 63 -0.19 -21.07 -8.76
N CYS A 64 -0.20 -20.83 -7.43
CA CYS A 64 0.55 -21.69 -6.49
C CYS A 64 -0.19 -21.98 -5.18
N SER A 65 -1.46 -21.57 -5.06
CA SER A 65 -2.35 -21.80 -3.91
C SER A 65 -1.86 -21.26 -2.57
N ARG A 66 -0.79 -20.43 -2.53
CA ARG A 66 -0.36 -19.71 -1.33
C ARG A 66 -1.25 -18.51 -1.11
N GLN A 67 -1.31 -18.01 0.11
CA GLN A 67 -2.08 -16.79 0.43
C GLN A 67 -1.59 -15.57 -0.35
N MET A 68 -2.53 -14.74 -0.76
CA MET A 68 -2.24 -13.44 -1.33
C MET A 68 -2.10 -12.38 -0.23
N GLN A 69 -1.37 -11.32 -0.54
CA GLN A 69 -1.08 -10.21 0.36
C GLN A 69 -1.49 -8.89 -0.29
N VAL A 70 -2.07 -7.98 0.50
CA VAL A 70 -2.35 -6.62 0.04
C VAL A 70 -1.04 -5.84 0.02
N ARG A 71 -0.71 -5.27 -1.13
CA ARG A 71 0.49 -4.45 -1.34
C ARG A 71 0.14 -3.15 -2.04
N ASN A 72 0.93 -2.13 -1.77
CA ASN A 72 0.84 -0.83 -2.43
C ASN A 72 1.93 -0.72 -3.51
N GLY A 73 1.54 -0.37 -4.71
CA GLY A 73 2.43 -0.10 -5.82
C GLY A 73 2.30 1.34 -6.33
N SER A 74 3.08 1.69 -7.33
CA SER A 74 3.03 3.03 -7.97
C SER A 74 1.68 3.33 -8.63
N THR A 75 0.98 2.29 -9.07
CA THR A 75 -0.32 2.39 -9.75
C THR A 75 -1.52 2.17 -8.80
N GLY A 76 -1.28 1.90 -7.51
CA GLY A 76 -2.33 1.69 -6.53
C GLY A 76 -2.18 0.40 -5.73
N VAL A 77 -3.27 -0.02 -5.10
CA VAL A 77 -3.33 -1.24 -4.29
C VAL A 77 -3.47 -2.46 -5.19
N PHE A 78 -2.72 -3.50 -4.93
CA PHE A 78 -2.80 -4.78 -5.64
C PHE A 78 -2.62 -5.96 -4.70
N LEU A 79 -3.02 -7.15 -5.14
CA LEU A 79 -2.72 -8.39 -4.44
C LEU A 79 -1.46 -9.01 -5.03
N GLY A 80 -0.48 -9.28 -4.18
CA GLY A 80 0.73 -10.01 -4.52
C GLY A 80 0.79 -11.36 -3.83
N CYS A 81 1.31 -12.38 -4.51
CA CYS A 81 1.49 -13.70 -3.90
C CYS A 81 2.56 -13.63 -2.79
N SER A 82 2.29 -14.23 -1.62
CA SER A 82 3.28 -14.37 -0.53
C SER A 82 4.54 -15.12 -0.97
N GLY A 83 4.41 -16.00 -1.97
CA GLY A 83 5.54 -16.71 -2.58
C GLY A 83 6.53 -15.83 -3.34
N TYR A 84 6.27 -14.53 -3.48
CA TYR A 84 7.24 -13.60 -4.08
C TYR A 84 8.49 -13.41 -3.22
N ALA A 85 8.39 -13.55 -1.91
CA ALA A 85 9.52 -13.43 -0.97
C ALA A 85 10.48 -14.64 -0.98
N LEU A 86 10.13 -15.73 -1.66
CA LEU A 86 10.94 -16.94 -1.72
C LEU A 86 12.16 -16.79 -2.64
N LYS A 87 13.04 -17.81 -2.60
CA LYS A 87 14.23 -17.88 -3.46
C LYS A 87 13.85 -17.79 -4.95
N PRO A 88 14.72 -17.25 -5.83
CA PRO A 88 14.39 -16.98 -7.23
C PRO A 88 13.78 -18.16 -8.02
N LYS A 89 14.16 -19.40 -7.68
CA LYS A 89 13.66 -20.63 -8.34
C LYS A 89 12.24 -21.04 -7.90
N GLU A 90 11.81 -20.59 -6.71
CA GLU A 90 10.52 -20.96 -6.09
C GLU A 90 9.55 -19.78 -6.03
N ARG A 91 10.00 -18.63 -6.51
CA ARG A 91 9.27 -17.36 -6.45
C ARG A 91 8.05 -17.38 -7.35
N CYS A 92 6.90 -17.11 -6.77
CA CYS A 92 5.67 -16.86 -7.51
C CYS A 92 5.52 -15.35 -7.76
N LYS A 93 5.38 -14.94 -9.01
CA LYS A 93 5.24 -13.55 -9.42
C LYS A 93 3.78 -13.13 -9.67
N GLN A 94 2.83 -14.00 -9.31
CA GLN A 94 1.41 -13.73 -9.57
C GLN A 94 0.94 -12.49 -8.81
N THR A 95 0.30 -11.58 -9.53
CA THR A 95 -0.33 -10.36 -9.00
C THR A 95 -1.76 -10.24 -9.54
N ILE A 96 -2.62 -9.58 -8.79
CA ILE A 96 -4.00 -9.23 -9.19
C ILE A 96 -4.16 -7.74 -8.90
N ASN A 97 -4.45 -6.96 -9.93
CA ASN A 97 -4.75 -5.55 -9.77
C ASN A 97 -6.15 -5.39 -9.16
N LEU A 98 -6.26 -4.51 -8.18
CA LEU A 98 -7.51 -4.23 -7.51
C LEU A 98 -8.14 -2.96 -8.08
N ILE A 99 -9.42 -3.03 -8.40
CA ILE A 99 -10.20 -1.85 -8.84
C ILE A 99 -10.83 -1.23 -7.60
N ARG A 100 -10.79 0.08 -7.46
CA ARG A 100 -11.39 0.78 -6.31
C ARG A 100 -12.90 0.56 -6.27
N GLY A 101 -13.44 0.36 -5.08
CA GLY A 101 -14.86 0.09 -4.87
C GLY A 101 -15.81 1.23 -5.26
N GLU A 102 -15.29 2.44 -5.42
CA GLU A 102 -16.05 3.59 -5.93
C GLU A 102 -16.44 3.41 -7.41
N GLU A 103 -15.71 2.56 -8.13
CA GLU A 103 -15.94 2.21 -9.54
C GLU A 103 -16.80 0.94 -9.68
N VAL A 104 -17.15 0.29 -8.57
CA VAL A 104 -17.83 -1.01 -8.54
C VAL A 104 -19.27 -0.82 -8.09
N VAL A 105 -20.21 -1.27 -8.91
CA VAL A 105 -21.64 -1.28 -8.63
C VAL A 105 -22.10 -2.74 -8.47
N ASP A 106 -22.95 -3.01 -7.49
CA ASP A 106 -23.61 -4.31 -7.38
C ASP A 106 -24.63 -4.44 -8.52
N VAL A 107 -24.59 -5.56 -9.25
CA VAL A 107 -25.46 -5.77 -10.43
C VAL A 107 -26.94 -5.83 -10.05
N ASP A 108 -27.22 -6.25 -8.82
CA ASP A 108 -28.59 -6.48 -8.35
C ASP A 108 -29.22 -5.24 -7.67
N ASP A 109 -28.46 -4.16 -7.46
CA ASP A 109 -28.90 -2.97 -6.71
C ASP A 109 -28.51 -1.66 -7.40
N GLU A 110 -29.20 -1.30 -8.48
CA GLU A 110 -28.96 -0.05 -9.21
C GLU A 110 -29.27 1.22 -8.38
N GLU A 111 -30.13 1.12 -7.35
CA GLU A 111 -30.47 2.23 -6.45
C GLU A 111 -29.59 2.31 -5.20
N GLY A 112 -28.81 1.28 -4.90
CA GLY A 112 -28.00 1.15 -3.68
C GLY A 112 -26.75 2.01 -3.64
N GLU A 113 -26.35 2.61 -4.77
CA GLU A 113 -25.11 3.40 -4.91
C GLU A 113 -24.98 4.53 -3.86
N SER A 114 -26.11 5.19 -3.55
CA SER A 114 -26.12 6.30 -2.59
C SER A 114 -26.05 5.81 -1.14
N LYS A 115 -26.60 4.63 -0.82
CA LYS A 115 -26.55 4.06 0.54
C LYS A 115 -25.17 3.48 0.87
N LEU A 116 -24.53 2.80 -0.09
CA LEU A 116 -23.19 2.24 0.09
C LEU A 116 -22.11 3.30 0.32
N LEU A 117 -22.27 4.50 -0.26
CA LEU A 117 -21.40 5.63 0.01
C LEU A 117 -21.60 6.24 1.41
N MET A 118 -22.83 6.17 1.94
CA MET A 118 -23.16 6.73 3.25
C MET A 118 -22.84 5.77 4.41
N GLU A 119 -22.96 4.45 4.20
CA GLU A 119 -22.68 3.42 5.20
C GLU A 119 -21.35 2.73 4.94
N ARG A 120 -20.25 3.50 5.04
CA ARG A 120 -18.91 2.92 4.94
C ARG A 120 -18.73 1.87 6.04
N ARG A 121 -18.37 0.64 5.64
CA ARG A 121 -18.09 -0.44 6.58
C ARG A 121 -16.96 -0.04 7.54
N LYS A 122 -17.09 -0.43 8.79
CA LYS A 122 -16.07 -0.22 9.82
C LYS A 122 -15.29 -1.51 10.03
N CYS A 123 -13.98 -1.38 10.17
CA CYS A 123 -13.12 -2.50 10.47
C CYS A 123 -13.49 -3.13 11.83
N PRO A 124 -13.75 -4.44 11.89
CA PRO A 124 -14.12 -5.12 13.14
C PRO A 124 -12.98 -5.13 14.16
N LYS A 125 -11.72 -4.93 13.73
CA LYS A 125 -10.55 -4.94 14.62
C LYS A 125 -10.25 -3.58 15.25
N CYS A 126 -10.31 -2.50 14.48
CA CYS A 126 -9.87 -1.18 14.96
C CYS A 126 -10.94 -0.08 14.82
N GLY A 127 -12.09 -0.37 14.24
CA GLY A 127 -13.19 0.59 14.05
C GLY A 127 -12.98 1.62 12.94
N SER A 128 -11.84 1.62 12.26
CA SER A 128 -11.57 2.52 11.14
C SER A 128 -12.37 2.14 9.90
N ILE A 129 -12.49 3.07 8.96
CA ILE A 129 -13.21 2.84 7.70
C ILE A 129 -12.51 1.76 6.88
N MET A 130 -13.27 0.91 6.20
CA MET A 130 -12.75 -0.06 5.24
C MET A 130 -12.82 0.49 3.82
N LEU A 131 -11.77 0.23 3.05
CA LEU A 131 -11.69 0.54 1.62
C LEU A 131 -12.08 -0.70 0.82
N SER A 132 -12.98 -0.54 -0.13
CA SER A 132 -13.49 -1.62 -0.95
C SER A 132 -12.77 -1.70 -2.28
N HIS A 133 -12.42 -2.92 -2.70
CA HIS A 133 -11.74 -3.20 -3.96
C HIS A 133 -12.34 -4.43 -4.61
N LEU A 134 -12.49 -4.44 -5.92
CA LEU A 134 -12.91 -5.60 -6.69
C LEU A 134 -11.69 -6.50 -6.96
N ILE A 135 -11.78 -7.77 -6.61
CA ILE A 135 -10.78 -8.81 -6.96
C ILE A 135 -11.14 -9.41 -8.33
N ASP A 136 -12.38 -9.86 -8.45
CA ASP A 136 -12.97 -10.42 -9.67
C ASP A 136 -14.49 -10.12 -9.70
N GLU A 137 -15.19 -10.61 -10.72
CA GLU A 137 -16.64 -10.40 -10.91
C GLU A 137 -17.51 -10.89 -9.74
N ASN A 138 -16.99 -11.82 -8.96
CA ASN A 138 -17.73 -12.50 -7.90
C ASN A 138 -17.22 -12.16 -6.50
N LYS A 139 -16.13 -11.39 -6.39
CA LYS A 139 -15.47 -11.15 -5.11
C LYS A 139 -15.00 -9.71 -4.95
N LYS A 140 -15.46 -9.11 -3.88
CA LYS A 140 -15.07 -7.78 -3.40
C LYS A 140 -14.27 -7.91 -2.10
N LEU A 141 -13.14 -7.25 -2.03
CA LEU A 141 -12.25 -7.19 -0.88
C LEU A 141 -12.44 -5.86 -0.16
N HIS A 142 -12.72 -5.92 1.12
CA HIS A 142 -12.70 -4.76 2.02
C HIS A 142 -11.43 -4.82 2.86
N VAL A 143 -10.63 -3.77 2.82
CA VAL A 143 -9.36 -3.66 3.56
C VAL A 143 -9.44 -2.47 4.50
N CYS A 144 -8.95 -2.63 5.72
CA CYS A 144 -8.88 -1.53 6.67
C CYS A 144 -8.03 -0.37 6.13
N SER A 145 -8.50 0.87 6.26
CA SER A 145 -7.76 2.07 5.86
C SER A 145 -6.44 2.25 6.62
N ASN A 146 -6.32 1.64 7.81
CA ASN A 146 -5.09 1.63 8.60
C ASN A 146 -4.13 0.49 8.21
N ASN A 147 -4.35 -0.19 7.08
CA ASN A 147 -3.37 -1.14 6.58
C ASN A 147 -2.07 -0.39 6.21
N PRO A 148 -0.89 -0.87 6.62
CA PRO A 148 -0.59 -2.17 7.22
C PRO A 148 -0.65 -2.26 8.76
N ASP A 149 -0.90 -1.16 9.47
CA ASP A 149 -0.97 -1.16 10.95
C ASP A 149 -2.12 -2.02 11.50
N CYS A 150 -3.16 -2.20 10.69
CA CYS A 150 -4.27 -3.09 10.95
C CYS A 150 -4.47 -4.05 9.78
N ASP A 151 -4.42 -5.34 10.04
CA ASP A 151 -4.64 -6.42 9.05
C ASP A 151 -6.13 -6.77 8.85
N GLY A 152 -7.04 -5.90 9.30
CA GLY A 152 -8.47 -6.10 9.16
C GLY A 152 -8.88 -6.15 7.68
N HIS A 153 -9.50 -7.26 7.28
CA HIS A 153 -10.03 -7.45 5.93
C HIS A 153 -11.30 -8.32 5.96
N GLU A 154 -12.09 -8.21 4.93
CA GLU A 154 -13.30 -9.01 4.71
C GLU A 154 -13.47 -9.25 3.21
N ILE A 155 -13.89 -10.47 2.83
CA ILE A 155 -14.19 -10.81 1.44
C ILE A 155 -15.70 -10.99 1.31
N GLU A 156 -16.30 -10.20 0.45
CA GLU A 156 -17.71 -10.28 0.08
C GLU A 156 -17.85 -11.04 -1.23
N ASN A 157 -18.75 -12.02 -1.26
CA ASN A 157 -19.10 -12.76 -2.48
C ASN A 157 -20.40 -12.18 -3.04
N GLY A 158 -20.44 -11.91 -4.34
CA GLY A 158 -21.60 -11.34 -5.05
C GLY A 158 -21.35 -11.29 -6.53
N HIS A 159 -22.17 -10.57 -7.26
CA HIS A 159 -21.95 -10.24 -8.67
C HIS A 159 -21.75 -8.74 -8.79
N PHE A 160 -20.57 -8.33 -9.24
CA PHE A 160 -20.15 -6.93 -9.28
C PHE A 160 -19.89 -6.49 -10.72
N LYS A 161 -20.30 -5.26 -11.05
CA LYS A 161 -20.08 -4.62 -12.33
C LYS A 161 -19.31 -3.32 -12.14
N ILE A 162 -18.42 -2.98 -13.06
CA ILE A 162 -17.74 -1.68 -13.04
C ILE A 162 -18.67 -0.65 -13.65
N LYS A 163 -18.91 0.46 -12.96
CA LYS A 163 -19.76 1.53 -13.42
C LYS A 163 -19.23 2.11 -14.74
N GLY A 164 -20.12 2.19 -15.75
CA GLY A 164 -19.78 2.76 -17.06
C GLY A 164 -18.96 1.83 -17.98
N TYR A 165 -18.80 0.56 -17.64
CA TYR A 165 -18.11 -0.41 -18.46
C TYR A 165 -19.07 -1.49 -19.00
N ASP A 166 -19.35 -1.43 -20.30
CA ASP A 166 -20.22 -2.38 -21.02
C ASP A 166 -19.45 -3.51 -21.73
N GLY A 167 -18.15 -3.65 -21.45
CA GLY A 167 -17.28 -4.66 -22.07
C GLY A 167 -17.24 -6.00 -21.33
N PRO A 168 -16.55 -6.99 -21.88
CA PRO A 168 -16.25 -8.23 -21.16
C PRO A 168 -15.46 -7.92 -19.90
N THR A 169 -15.78 -8.59 -18.84
CA THR A 169 -15.30 -8.35 -17.50
C THR A 169 -13.77 -8.25 -17.44
N LEU A 170 -13.29 -7.26 -16.71
CA LEU A 170 -11.88 -6.85 -16.65
C LEU A 170 -10.91 -7.88 -16.08
N CYS A 171 -11.25 -9.13 -16.12
CA CYS A 171 -10.45 -10.20 -15.52
C CYS A 171 -9.04 -10.34 -16.11
N LEU A 172 -8.72 -9.80 -17.29
CA LEU A 172 -7.54 -10.26 -18.04
C LEU A 172 -6.79 -9.25 -18.91
N LEU A 173 -7.03 -7.96 -18.79
CA LEU A 173 -6.36 -7.01 -19.68
C LEU A 173 -4.94 -6.58 -19.27
N TYR A 174 -4.36 -7.13 -18.22
CA TYR A 174 -2.97 -6.85 -17.82
C TYR A 174 -2.18 -8.11 -17.42
N THR A 175 -2.29 -9.17 -18.21
CA THR A 175 -1.16 -10.05 -18.42
C THR A 175 -0.59 -9.74 -19.78
N SER A 176 -0.06 -8.54 -19.95
CA SER A 176 0.67 -8.20 -21.15
C SER A 176 2.05 -8.81 -21.06
N ASP A 177 2.33 -9.53 -22.07
CA ASP A 177 3.62 -9.82 -22.62
C ASP A 177 4.70 -8.75 -22.31
N ALA A 178 5.77 -9.16 -21.63
CA ALA A 178 7.13 -8.71 -21.79
C ALA A 178 8.08 -9.72 -21.13
#